data_2b1727575d87c1f5d013623604d55475
#
_entry.id   2b1727575d87c1f5d013623604d55475
#
_cell.length_a   1.000
_cell.length_b   1.000
_cell.length_c   1.000
_cell.angle_alpha   90.00
_cell.angle_beta   90.00
_cell.angle_gamma   90.00
#
_symmetry.space_group_name_H-M   'P 1'
#
loop_
_entity.id
_entity.type
_entity.pdbx_description
1 polymer ?
#
loop_
_entity_poly.entity_id
_entity_poly.type
_entity_poly.pdbx_seq_one_letter_code
_entity_poly.pdbx_strand_id
1 'polypeptide(L)'
;MNNHKPQWCADNVTARFQAAVVTGRRLPPVRVQGFFNMWPPMVRQGWERFADDDRVIYFPPSPADVDLMLQAMGWVQWLDVENRHLVWMRADNYEWNEIGRRFGYCRTTAWRRWKLAIDLVVLRLNEPHSPSSKQMGQA
;
A
#
# COMPACT_ATOMS: atom_id res chain seq x y z
N MET A 1 -1.25 -34.17 11.47
CA MET A 1 -1.59 -33.18 10.42
C MET A 1 -0.72 -31.95 10.63
N ASN A 2 0.29 -31.81 9.78
CA ASN A 2 1.17 -30.66 9.85
C ASN A 2 0.44 -29.45 9.26
N ASN A 3 -0.09 -28.64 10.15
CA ASN A 3 -0.66 -27.35 9.78
C ASN A 3 0.51 -26.39 9.51
N HIS A 4 1.18 -26.60 8.37
CA HIS A 4 2.18 -25.66 7.90
C HIS A 4 1.46 -24.39 7.44
N LYS A 5 1.32 -23.47 8.36
CA LYS A 5 1.03 -22.08 8.03
C LYS A 5 2.10 -21.65 7.02
N PRO A 6 1.71 -21.17 5.81
CA PRO A 6 2.72 -20.75 4.84
C PRO A 6 3.62 -19.70 5.48
N GLN A 7 4.89 -19.99 5.54
CA GLN A 7 5.86 -19.06 6.07
C GLN A 7 6.04 -17.89 5.12
N TRP A 8 5.82 -16.69 5.60
CA TRP A 8 6.02 -15.50 4.82
C TRP A 8 7.50 -15.23 4.60
N CYS A 9 7.86 -14.85 3.39
CA CYS A 9 9.20 -14.40 3.03
C CYS A 9 9.18 -13.00 2.45
N ALA A 10 10.35 -12.37 2.34
CA ALA A 10 10.47 -11.01 1.84
C ALA A 10 9.90 -10.84 0.43
N ASP A 11 10.10 -11.82 -0.44
CA ASP A 11 9.60 -11.79 -1.81
C ASP A 11 8.07 -11.81 -1.86
N ASN A 12 7.44 -12.63 -1.02
CA ASN A 12 5.98 -12.72 -0.94
C ASN A 12 5.37 -11.41 -0.42
N VAL A 13 5.98 -10.82 0.58
CA VAL A 13 5.54 -9.53 1.15
C VAL A 13 5.69 -8.41 0.12
N THR A 14 6.82 -8.37 -0.57
CA THR A 14 7.06 -7.38 -1.64
C THR A 14 6.06 -7.52 -2.77
N ALA A 15 5.79 -8.75 -3.21
CA ALA A 15 4.79 -9.02 -4.25
C ALA A 15 3.38 -8.56 -3.82
N ARG A 16 3.02 -8.72 -2.56
CA ARG A 16 1.75 -8.25 -2.01
C ARG A 16 1.63 -6.74 -2.04
N PHE A 17 2.68 -6.01 -1.69
CA PHE A 17 2.69 -4.56 -1.78
C PHE A 17 2.58 -4.06 -3.22
N GLN A 18 3.28 -4.70 -4.16
CA GLN A 18 3.16 -4.38 -5.58
C GLN A 18 1.75 -4.61 -6.11
N ALA A 19 1.14 -5.74 -5.77
CA ALA A 19 -0.24 -6.04 -6.12
C ALA A 19 -1.22 -5.04 -5.51
N ALA A 20 -0.98 -4.59 -4.29
CA ALA A 20 -1.79 -3.59 -3.61
C ALA A 20 -1.78 -2.24 -4.34
N VAL A 21 -0.62 -1.80 -4.83
CA VAL A 21 -0.49 -0.58 -5.62
C VAL A 21 -1.27 -0.68 -6.93
N VAL A 22 -1.14 -1.81 -7.64
CA VAL A 22 -1.88 -2.05 -8.89
C VAL A 22 -3.39 -2.03 -8.64
N THR A 23 -3.86 -2.70 -7.59
CA THR A 23 -5.28 -2.71 -7.21
C THR A 23 -5.77 -1.31 -6.86
N GLY A 24 -4.99 -0.56 -6.09
CA GLY A 24 -5.32 0.82 -5.72
C GLY A 24 -5.51 1.74 -6.92
N ARG A 25 -4.72 1.57 -7.97
CA ARG A 25 -4.85 2.33 -9.23
C ARG A 25 -6.09 1.95 -10.03
N ARG A 26 -6.60 0.74 -9.86
CA ARG A 26 -7.82 0.27 -10.54
C ARG A 26 -9.09 0.66 -9.80
N LEU A 27 -9.00 1.11 -8.56
CA LEU A 27 -10.16 1.56 -7.82
C LEU A 27 -10.75 2.81 -8.47
N PRO A 28 -12.09 2.91 -8.54
CA PRO A 28 -12.73 4.12 -9.04
C PRO A 28 -12.43 5.29 -8.10
N PRO A 29 -12.33 6.53 -8.66
CA PRO A 29 -12.12 7.70 -7.83
C PRO A 29 -13.27 7.86 -6.83
N VAL A 30 -12.92 8.08 -5.56
CA VAL A 30 -13.91 8.31 -4.52
C VAL A 30 -14.57 9.66 -4.76
N ARG A 31 -15.86 9.66 -5.11
CA ARG A 31 -16.68 10.85 -5.08
C ARG A 31 -17.14 11.07 -3.65
N VAL A 32 -16.59 12.08 -3.01
CA VAL A 32 -17.06 12.48 -1.69
C VAL A 32 -18.43 13.14 -1.87
N GLN A 33 -19.49 12.45 -1.45
CA GLN A 33 -20.82 13.02 -1.42
C GLN A 33 -20.85 14.18 -0.43
N GLY A 34 -21.33 15.34 -0.87
CA GLY A 34 -21.45 16.55 -0.04
C GLY A 34 -20.45 17.66 -0.35
N PHE A 35 -19.46 17.42 -1.20
CA PHE A 35 -18.67 18.50 -1.77
C PHE A 35 -19.40 19.10 -2.95
N PHE A 36 -20.02 20.26 -2.75
CA PHE A 36 -20.43 21.09 -3.85
C PHE A 36 -19.15 21.56 -4.55
N ASN A 37 -18.98 21.13 -5.78
CA ASN A 37 -17.89 21.60 -6.60
C ASN A 37 -18.21 23.06 -6.98
N MET A 38 -17.59 24.00 -6.26
CA MET A 38 -17.77 25.45 -6.52
C MET A 38 -17.03 25.91 -7.78
N TRP A 39 -16.34 25.01 -8.48
CA TRP A 39 -15.66 25.33 -9.71
C TRP A 39 -16.64 25.53 -10.85
N PRO A 40 -16.45 26.56 -11.72
CA PRO A 40 -17.28 26.76 -12.88
C PRO A 40 -17.34 25.53 -13.78
N PRO A 41 -18.48 25.25 -14.44
CA PRO A 41 -18.62 24.08 -15.33
C PRO A 41 -17.55 23.96 -16.40
N MET A 42 -17.02 25.08 -16.89
CA MET A 42 -15.95 25.12 -17.90
C MET A 42 -14.63 24.48 -17.37
N VAL A 43 -14.33 24.65 -16.11
CA VAL A 43 -13.12 24.06 -15.51
C VAL A 43 -13.29 22.55 -15.30
N ARG A 44 -14.52 22.10 -14.94
CA ARG A 44 -14.85 20.67 -14.84
C ARG A 44 -14.73 19.97 -16.18
N GLN A 45 -15.20 20.58 -17.26
CA GLN A 45 -15.09 20.01 -18.61
C GLN A 45 -13.64 19.83 -19.05
N GLY A 46 -12.74 20.72 -18.65
CA GLY A 46 -11.32 20.60 -18.91
C GLY A 46 -10.70 19.37 -18.23
N TRP A 47 -11.03 19.14 -16.98
CA TRP A 47 -10.57 17.97 -16.22
C TRP A 47 -11.18 16.67 -16.73
N GLU A 48 -12.44 16.67 -17.08
CA GLU A 48 -13.14 15.52 -17.62
C GLU A 48 -12.60 15.12 -18.99
N ARG A 49 -12.18 16.08 -19.82
CA ARG A 49 -11.52 15.80 -21.10
C ARG A 49 -10.15 15.15 -20.92
N PHE A 50 -9.36 15.57 -19.93
CA PHE A 50 -8.10 14.91 -19.59
C PHE A 50 -8.30 13.51 -19.00
N ALA A 51 -9.38 13.28 -18.28
CA ALA A 51 -9.74 11.97 -17.76
C ALA A 51 -10.28 11.03 -18.87
N ASP A 52 -10.89 11.57 -19.89
CA ASP A 52 -11.47 10.79 -21.01
C ASP A 52 -10.42 10.36 -22.06
N ASP A 53 -9.32 11.10 -22.17
CA ASP A 53 -8.26 10.80 -23.16
C ASP A 53 -7.35 9.62 -22.72
N ASP A 54 -7.33 9.30 -21.44
CA ASP A 54 -6.75 8.09 -20.90
C ASP A 54 -7.80 6.98 -20.79
N ARG A 55 -8.36 6.58 -21.91
CA ARG A 55 -9.18 5.38 -21.99
C ARG A 55 -8.32 4.11 -21.83
N VAL A 56 -7.58 4.05 -20.77
CA VAL A 56 -7.13 2.76 -20.27
C VAL A 56 -8.39 2.04 -19.80
N ILE A 57 -8.71 0.94 -20.45
CA ILE A 57 -9.81 0.08 -20.00
C ILE A 57 -9.42 -0.46 -18.63
N TYR A 58 -9.83 0.25 -17.59
CA TYR A 58 -9.64 -0.21 -16.23
C TYR A 58 -10.66 -1.30 -15.95
N PHE A 59 -10.20 -2.55 -15.95
CA PHE A 59 -11.00 -3.60 -15.36
C PHE A 59 -11.09 -3.34 -13.86
N PRO A 60 -12.30 -3.24 -13.29
CA PRO A 60 -12.43 -3.05 -11.87
C PRO A 60 -11.78 -4.22 -11.12
N PRO A 61 -11.09 -3.97 -10.00
CA PRO A 61 -10.49 -5.04 -9.22
C PRO A 61 -11.58 -5.96 -8.66
N SER A 62 -11.27 -7.25 -8.55
CA SER A 62 -12.15 -8.21 -7.90
C SER A 62 -12.25 -7.93 -6.39
N PRO A 63 -13.33 -8.35 -5.71
CA PRO A 63 -13.40 -8.23 -4.25
C PRO A 63 -12.22 -8.89 -3.53
N ALA A 64 -11.71 -9.99 -4.06
CA ALA A 64 -10.53 -10.67 -3.52
C ALA A 64 -9.27 -9.79 -3.61
N ASP A 65 -9.08 -9.07 -4.73
CA ASP A 65 -7.96 -8.15 -4.90
C ASP A 65 -8.03 -7.00 -3.90
N VAL A 66 -9.22 -6.47 -3.65
CA VAL A 66 -9.45 -5.41 -2.66
C VAL A 66 -9.13 -5.90 -1.26
N ASP A 67 -9.54 -7.11 -0.90
CA ASP A 67 -9.23 -7.70 0.40
C ASP A 67 -7.72 -7.86 0.61
N LEU A 68 -6.99 -8.30 -0.40
CA LEU A 68 -5.54 -8.41 -0.36
C LEU A 68 -4.85 -7.04 -0.23
N MET A 69 -5.38 -6.04 -0.92
CA MET A 69 -4.90 -4.66 -0.79
C MET A 69 -5.10 -4.13 0.63
N LEU A 70 -6.27 -4.32 1.22
CA LEU A 70 -6.57 -3.90 2.58
C LEU A 70 -5.68 -4.61 3.60
N GLN A 71 -5.40 -5.88 3.38
CA GLN A 71 -4.46 -6.62 4.21
C GLN A 71 -3.05 -6.01 4.17
N ALA A 72 -2.55 -5.69 2.99
CA ALA A 72 -1.24 -5.03 2.84
C ALA A 72 -1.24 -3.63 3.49
N MET A 73 -2.31 -2.87 3.37
CA MET A 73 -2.46 -1.59 4.05
C MET A 73 -2.43 -1.71 5.57
N GLY A 74 -2.94 -2.81 6.11
CA GLY A 74 -2.83 -3.13 7.53
C GLY A 74 -1.40 -3.38 7.98
N TRP A 75 -0.59 -4.03 7.15
CA TRP A 75 0.80 -4.33 7.47
C TRP A 75 1.68 -3.09 7.60
N VAL A 76 1.44 -2.07 6.78
CA VAL A 76 2.23 -0.82 6.85
C VAL A 76 1.97 -0.03 8.12
N GLN A 77 0.89 -0.31 8.85
CA GLN A 77 0.63 0.33 10.13
C GLN A 77 1.67 -0.04 11.21
N TRP A 78 2.38 -1.14 11.03
CA TRP A 78 3.47 -1.55 11.91
C TRP A 78 4.75 -0.74 11.70
N LEU A 79 4.83 -0.02 10.58
CA LEU A 79 5.99 0.80 10.22
C LEU A 79 5.75 2.26 10.62
N ASP A 80 6.85 3.00 10.84
CA ASP A 80 6.78 4.45 10.99
C ASP A 80 6.45 5.13 9.65
N VAL A 81 6.08 6.39 9.70
CA VAL A 81 5.60 7.14 8.52
C VAL A 81 6.62 7.15 7.38
N GLU A 82 7.89 7.35 7.69
CA GLU A 82 8.96 7.39 6.70
C GLU A 82 9.12 6.04 5.99
N ASN A 83 9.14 4.94 6.74
CA ASN A 83 9.25 3.61 6.18
C ASN A 83 8.01 3.20 5.38
N ARG A 84 6.81 3.65 5.77
CA ARG A 84 5.59 3.46 4.96
C ARG A 84 5.73 4.07 3.58
N HIS A 85 6.17 5.32 3.50
CA HIS A 85 6.41 5.99 2.22
C HIS A 85 7.46 5.27 1.38
N LEU A 86 8.53 4.85 2.02
CA LEU A 86 9.62 4.11 1.38
C LEU A 86 9.13 2.80 0.74
N VAL A 87 8.35 2.02 1.49
CA VAL A 87 7.78 0.75 1.02
C VAL A 87 6.80 0.98 -0.14
N TRP A 88 5.93 1.98 -0.03
CA TRP A 88 4.97 2.28 -1.08
C TRP A 88 5.64 2.82 -2.35
N MET A 89 6.63 3.67 -2.22
CA MET A 89 7.40 4.16 -3.37
C MET A 89 8.08 3.01 -4.11
N ARG A 90 8.71 2.10 -3.39
CA ARG A 90 9.33 0.94 -4.01
C ARG A 90 8.32 -0.02 -4.64
N ALA A 91 7.19 -0.22 -4.01
CA ALA A 91 6.08 -1.02 -4.58
C ALA A 91 5.54 -0.42 -5.88
N ASP A 92 5.60 0.90 -6.01
CA ASP A 92 5.23 1.64 -7.22
C ASP A 92 6.36 1.71 -8.27
N ASN A 93 7.40 0.92 -8.13
CA ASN A 93 8.53 0.79 -9.05
C ASN A 93 9.43 2.03 -9.17
N TYR A 94 9.46 2.91 -8.16
CA TYR A 94 10.43 4.00 -8.13
C TYR A 94 11.85 3.45 -8.02
N GLU A 95 12.76 4.06 -8.76
CA GLU A 95 14.17 3.70 -8.69
C GLU A 95 14.81 4.12 -7.37
N TRP A 96 15.82 3.38 -6.92
CA TRP A 96 16.51 3.65 -5.67
C TRP A 96 17.15 5.06 -5.62
N ASN A 97 17.60 5.56 -6.76
CA ASN A 97 18.14 6.91 -6.86
C ASN A 97 17.07 7.99 -6.62
N GLU A 98 15.87 7.79 -7.14
CA GLU A 98 14.75 8.70 -6.94
C GLU A 98 14.28 8.68 -5.49
N ILE A 99 14.16 7.50 -4.91
CA ILE A 99 13.81 7.32 -3.51
C ILE A 99 14.84 8.00 -2.61
N GLY A 100 16.12 7.78 -2.89
CA GLY A 100 17.21 8.41 -2.14
C GLY A 100 17.18 9.94 -2.21
N ARG A 101 16.91 10.51 -3.38
CA ARG A 101 16.79 11.97 -3.55
C ARG A 101 15.63 12.53 -2.73
N ARG A 102 14.51 11.84 -2.71
CA ARG A 102 13.31 12.32 -2.00
C ARG A 102 13.48 12.33 -0.49
N PHE A 103 14.20 11.36 0.06
CA PHE A 103 14.43 11.23 1.50
C PHE A 103 15.79 11.81 1.96
N GLY A 104 16.65 12.22 1.04
CA GLY A 104 17.99 12.70 1.35
C GLY A 104 18.99 11.59 1.69
N TYR A 105 18.75 10.36 1.19
CA TYR A 105 19.64 9.22 1.38
C TYR A 105 20.39 8.85 0.11
N CYS A 106 21.55 8.21 0.27
CA CYS A 106 22.18 7.53 -0.85
C CYS A 106 21.41 6.25 -1.21
N ARG A 107 21.60 5.77 -2.44
CA ARG A 107 20.96 4.56 -2.95
C ARG A 107 21.06 3.36 -2.00
N THR A 108 22.24 3.11 -1.47
CA THR A 108 22.52 1.99 -0.58
C THR A 108 21.76 2.11 0.75
N THR A 109 21.70 3.30 1.31
CA THR A 109 20.95 3.57 2.56
C THR A 109 19.45 3.40 2.34
N ALA A 110 18.92 3.88 1.22
CA ALA A 110 17.52 3.70 0.87
C ALA A 110 17.16 2.21 0.76
N TRP A 111 17.97 1.43 0.09
CA TRP A 111 17.80 -0.02 -0.03
C TRP A 111 17.86 -0.73 1.33
N ARG A 112 18.82 -0.38 2.17
CA ARG A 112 18.96 -0.98 3.51
C ARG A 112 17.75 -0.70 4.39
N ARG A 113 17.26 0.52 4.38
CA ARG A 113 16.07 0.91 5.15
C ARG A 113 14.82 0.18 4.67
N TRP A 114 14.64 0.09 3.36
CA TRP A 114 13.56 -0.68 2.77
C TRP A 114 13.61 -2.15 3.18
N LYS A 115 14.79 -2.75 3.10
CA LYS A 115 14.98 -4.14 3.49
C LYS A 115 14.64 -4.37 4.96
N LEU A 116 15.08 -3.49 5.84
CA LEU A 116 14.74 -3.56 7.27
C LEU A 116 13.23 -3.44 7.49
N ALA A 117 12.56 -2.57 6.78
CA ALA A 117 11.11 -2.41 6.86
C ALA A 117 10.38 -3.69 6.41
N ILE A 118 10.77 -4.28 5.29
CA ILE A 118 10.21 -5.54 4.80
C ILE A 118 10.48 -6.68 5.79
N ASP A 119 11.69 -6.79 6.31
CA ASP A 119 12.05 -7.83 7.28
C ASP A 119 11.21 -7.71 8.55
N LEU A 120 10.91 -6.51 9.01
CA LEU A 120 10.04 -6.28 10.16
C LEU A 120 8.61 -6.78 9.90
N VAL A 121 8.07 -6.53 8.73
CA VAL A 121 6.75 -7.02 8.33
C VAL A 121 6.74 -8.54 8.27
N VAL A 122 7.78 -9.14 7.67
CA VAL A 122 7.93 -10.61 7.61
C VAL A 122 7.99 -11.22 9.01
N LEU A 123 8.76 -10.62 9.90
CA LEU A 123 8.87 -11.08 11.29
C LEU A 123 7.51 -11.05 11.98
N ARG A 124 6.78 -9.96 11.84
CA ARG A 124 5.43 -9.83 12.43
C ARG A 124 4.43 -10.84 11.88
N LEU A 125 4.48 -11.11 10.59
CA LEU A 125 3.59 -12.08 9.94
C LEU A 125 3.87 -13.53 10.38
N ASN A 126 5.13 -13.83 10.68
CA ASN A 126 5.55 -15.14 11.11
C ASN A 126 5.49 -15.34 12.63
N GLU A 127 5.22 -14.28 13.39
CA GLU A 127 5.00 -14.42 14.83
C GLU A 127 3.82 -15.34 15.11
N PRO A 128 3.95 -16.31 16.03
CA PRO A 128 2.81 -17.09 16.47
C PRO A 128 1.80 -16.14 17.11
N HIS A 129 0.58 -16.21 16.64
CA HIS A 129 -0.52 -15.39 17.15
C HIS A 129 -0.73 -15.72 18.64
N SER A 130 -0.08 -14.99 19.50
CA SER A 130 -0.48 -14.97 20.91
C SER A 130 -1.86 -14.33 20.95
N PRO A 131 -2.90 -15.04 21.43
CA PRO A 131 -4.16 -14.39 21.62
C PRO A 131 -3.92 -13.23 22.59
N SER A 132 -4.13 -12.03 22.10
CA SER A 132 -4.09 -10.84 22.92
C SER A 132 -4.94 -11.13 24.16
N SER A 133 -4.30 -11.20 25.31
CA SER A 133 -5.02 -11.21 26.57
C SER A 133 -5.87 -9.92 26.58
N LYS A 134 -7.15 -10.06 26.28
CA LYS A 134 -8.12 -9.08 26.67
C LYS A 134 -7.92 -8.90 28.16
N GLN A 135 -7.30 -7.81 28.54
CA GLN A 135 -7.44 -7.36 29.91
C GLN A 135 -8.93 -7.11 30.12
N MET A 136 -9.55 -8.05 30.80
CA MET A 136 -10.83 -7.80 31.40
C MET A 136 -10.60 -6.68 32.40
N GLY A 137 -11.05 -5.47 32.02
CA GLY A 137 -11.19 -4.40 32.96
C GLY A 137 -12.15 -4.88 34.04
N GLN A 138 -11.61 -5.15 35.19
CA GLN A 138 -12.46 -5.25 36.38
C GLN A 138 -12.93 -3.86 36.71
N ALA A 139 -14.22 -3.71 36.71
CA ALA A 139 -14.86 -2.59 37.34
C ALA A 139 -14.64 -2.64 38.87
#